data_0e5a7b25b62fc21ce9313923a1ed5e00
#
_entry.id   0e5a7b25b62fc21ce9313923a1ed5e00
#
_cell.length_a   1.000
_cell.length_b   1.000
_cell.length_c   1.000
_cell.angle_alpha   90.00
_cell.angle_beta   90.00
_cell.angle_gamma   90.00
#
_symmetry.space_group_name_H-M   'P 1'
#
loop_
_entity.id
_entity.type
_entity.pdbx_description
1 polymer ?
#
loop_
_entity_poly.entity_id
_entity_poly.type
_entity_poly.pdbx_seq_one_letter_code
_entity_poly.pdbx_strand_id
1 'polypeptide(L)' 'MSTGKVKWFKSDKGYGFITMEGQDKDIFVHFSSINTEGFKTLQEGQTVEFDIVEGDRGPQATNVTVIDD' A
#
# COMPACT_ATOMS: atom_id res chain seq x y z
N MET A 1 4.74 8.04 9.84
CA MET A 1 3.78 7.23 9.09
C MET A 1 3.02 8.09 8.09
N SER A 2 2.76 7.55 6.95
CA SER A 2 2.05 8.26 5.89
C SER A 2 0.69 7.61 5.67
N THR A 3 -0.24 8.37 5.12
CA THR A 3 -1.58 7.88 4.86
C THR A 3 -1.87 8.06 3.36
N GLY A 4 -2.50 7.06 2.78
CA GLY A 4 -2.87 7.11 1.38
C GLY A 4 -4.02 6.19 1.09
N LYS A 5 -4.37 6.09 -0.19
CA LYS A 5 -5.44 5.21 -0.63
C LYS A 5 -4.91 4.21 -1.64
N VAL A 6 -5.44 3.01 -1.58
CA VAL A 6 -5.06 1.96 -2.51
C VAL A 6 -5.57 2.34 -3.90
N LYS A 7 -4.66 2.48 -4.84
CA LYS A 7 -5.00 2.74 -6.23
C LYS A 7 -5.53 1.47 -6.87
N TRP A 8 -4.78 0.38 -6.71
CA TRP A 8 -5.20 -0.95 -7.12
C TRP A 8 -4.27 -1.98 -6.47
N PHE A 9 -4.75 -3.19 -6.36
CA PHE A 9 -3.96 -4.27 -5.82
C PHE A 9 -4.37 -5.57 -6.48
N LYS A 10 -3.39 -6.36 -6.90
CA LYS A 10 -3.62 -7.64 -7.54
C LYS A 10 -3.20 -8.75 -6.59
N SER A 11 -4.17 -9.34 -5.94
CA SER A 11 -3.90 -10.38 -4.94
C SER A 11 -3.27 -11.63 -5.56
N ASP A 12 -3.59 -11.92 -6.81
CA ASP A 12 -3.00 -13.06 -7.51
C ASP A 12 -1.51 -12.86 -7.79
N LYS A 13 -1.07 -11.63 -7.92
CA LYS A 13 0.33 -11.30 -8.15
C LYS A 13 1.04 -10.83 -6.90
N GLY A 14 0.28 -10.43 -5.89
CA GLY A 14 0.83 -10.04 -4.61
C GLY A 14 1.41 -8.64 -4.53
N TYR A 15 0.98 -7.73 -5.39
CA TYR A 15 1.45 -6.34 -5.32
C TYR A 15 0.42 -5.36 -5.84
N GLY A 16 0.66 -4.09 -5.55
CA GLY A 16 -0.19 -3.03 -6.01
C GLY A 16 0.45 -1.67 -5.77
N PHE A 17 -0.36 -0.63 -5.84
CA PHE A 17 0.11 0.73 -5.65
C PHE A 17 -0.84 1.52 -4.76
N ILE A 18 -0.25 2.43 -4.02
CA ILE A 18 -0.97 3.34 -3.12
C ILE A 18 -0.70 4.75 -3.63
N THR A 19 -1.76 5.57 -3.68
CA THR A 19 -1.61 6.98 -4.00
C THR A 19 -1.67 7.79 -2.72
N MET A 20 -0.76 8.74 -2.58
CA MET A 20 -0.77 9.66 -1.45
C MET A 20 -1.51 10.91 -1.83
N GLU A 21 -2.32 11.39 -0.90
CA GLU A 21 -3.07 12.63 -1.10
C GLU A 21 -2.11 13.79 -1.32
N GLY A 22 -2.37 14.56 -2.36
CA GLY A 22 -1.54 15.70 -2.68
C GLY A 22 -0.26 15.39 -3.44
N GLN A 23 -0.06 14.13 -3.81
CA GLN A 23 1.12 13.72 -4.57
C GLN A 23 0.72 12.93 -5.79
N ASP A 24 1.49 13.10 -6.86
CA ASP A 24 1.24 12.42 -8.13
C ASP A 24 1.99 11.12 -8.27
N LYS A 25 2.68 10.69 -7.23
CA LYS A 25 3.50 9.49 -7.30
C LYS A 25 2.77 8.30 -6.70
N ASP A 26 2.89 7.16 -7.38
CA ASP A 26 2.37 5.90 -6.86
C ASP A 26 3.44 5.26 -5.98
N ILE A 27 2.99 4.70 -4.87
CA ILE A 27 3.88 4.03 -3.92
C ILE A 27 3.67 2.53 -4.08
N PHE A 28 4.72 1.82 -4.43
CA PHE A 28 4.66 0.37 -4.61
C PHE A 28 4.41 -0.33 -3.27
N VAL A 29 3.53 -1.32 -3.27
CA VAL A 29 3.27 -2.13 -2.08
C VAL A 29 3.25 -3.60 -2.46
N HIS A 30 3.96 -4.41 -1.68
CA HIS A 30 4.00 -5.86 -1.86
C HIS A 30 3.21 -6.52 -0.73
N PHE A 31 2.62 -7.68 -0.99
CA PHE A 31 1.77 -8.33 0.01
C PHE A 31 2.52 -8.62 1.32
N SER A 32 3.82 -8.86 1.23
CA SER A 32 4.64 -9.11 2.43
C SER A 32 4.76 -7.87 3.33
N SER A 33 4.44 -6.71 2.79
CA SER A 33 4.49 -5.45 3.54
C SER A 33 3.15 -5.09 4.18
N ILE A 34 2.12 -5.88 3.93
CA ILE A 34 0.80 -5.63 4.48
C ILE A 34 0.69 -6.25 5.86
N ASN A 35 0.30 -5.45 6.82
CA ASN A 35 0.24 -5.84 8.22
C ASN A 35 -1.20 -6.12 8.62
N THR A 36 -1.76 -7.21 8.09
CA THR A 36 -3.13 -7.62 8.39
C THR A 36 -3.16 -9.09 8.78
N GLU A 37 -4.19 -9.47 9.51
CA GLU A 37 -4.45 -10.86 9.81
C GLU A 37 -5.25 -11.48 8.66
N GLY A 38 -4.96 -12.73 8.35
CA GLY A 38 -5.67 -13.43 7.29
C GLY A 38 -5.10 -13.12 5.92
N PHE A 39 -5.97 -12.80 4.97
CA PHE A 39 -5.54 -12.51 3.62
C PHE A 39 -4.78 -11.19 3.55
N LYS A 40 -3.58 -11.26 3.00
CA LYS A 40 -2.76 -10.06 2.79
C LYS A 40 -3.12 -9.45 1.45
N THR A 41 -4.25 -8.80 1.42
CA THR A 41 -4.76 -8.17 0.22
C THR A 41 -5.34 -6.80 0.55
N LEU A 42 -5.34 -5.94 -0.44
CA LEU A 42 -5.91 -4.60 -0.31
C LEU A 42 -7.00 -4.44 -1.37
N GLN A 43 -7.97 -3.62 -1.06
CA GLN A 43 -9.04 -3.30 -1.99
C GLN A 43 -8.89 -1.88 -2.48
N GLU A 44 -9.25 -1.68 -3.74
CA GLU A 44 -9.18 -0.37 -4.36
C GLU A 44 -10.00 0.64 -3.56
N GLY A 45 -9.40 1.78 -3.29
CA GLY A 45 -10.06 2.86 -2.56
C GLY A 45 -9.94 2.79 -1.04
N GLN A 46 -9.38 1.72 -0.49
CA GLN A 46 -9.18 1.65 0.96
C GLN A 46 -8.14 2.66 1.41
N THR A 47 -8.37 3.22 2.60
CA THR A 47 -7.40 4.11 3.23
C THR A 47 -6.43 3.28 4.06
N VAL A 48 -5.15 3.50 3.84
CA VAL A 48 -4.10 2.75 4.53
C VAL A 48 -3.08 3.70 5.13
N GLU A 49 -2.44 3.22 6.19
CA GLU A 49 -1.34 3.91 6.84
C GLU A 49 -0.09 3.06 6.63
N PHE A 50 1.01 3.70 6.33
CA PHE A 50 2.23 2.97 5.97
C PHE A 50 3.47 3.83 6.16
N ASP A 51 4.63 3.18 6.12
CA ASP A 51 5.92 3.86 6.10
C ASP A 51 6.48 3.78 4.69
N ILE A 52 7.25 4.79 4.31
CA ILE A 52 7.87 4.83 2.99
C ILE A 52 9.36 4.53 3.13
N VAL A 53 9.83 3.60 2.31
CA VAL A 53 11.25 3.28 2.21
C VAL A 53 11.65 3.33 0.75
N GLU A 54 12.93 3.61 0.50
CA GLU A 54 13.46 3.58 -0.85
C GLU A 54 13.75 2.15 -1.24
N GLY A 55 13.12 1.70 -2.30
CA GLY A 55 13.34 0.38 -2.84
C GLY A 55 13.92 0.44 -4.25
N ASP A 56 14.11 -0.72 -4.85
CA ASP A 56 14.66 -0.82 -6.20
C ASP A 56 13.78 -0.16 -7.24
N ARG A 57 12.51 -0.07 -6.96
CA ARG A 57 11.51 0.51 -7.88
C ARG A 57 11.11 1.93 -7.50
N GLY A 58 11.88 2.56 -6.61
CA GLY A 58 11.54 3.87 -6.09
C GLY A 58 10.88 3.77 -4.72
N PRO A 59 10.02 4.73 -4.35
CA PRO A 59 9.39 4.69 -3.03
C PRO A 59 8.49 3.46 -2.90
N GLN A 60 8.58 2.82 -1.75
CA GLN A 60 7.90 1.57 -1.48
C GLN A 60 7.25 1.65 -0.10
N ALA A 61 6.01 1.15 -0.01
CA ALA A 61 5.29 1.13 1.25
C ALA A 61 5.68 -0.11 2.05
N THR A 62 5.80 0.08 3.35
CA THR A 62 6.06 -1.02 4.27
C THR A 62 5.22 -0.82 5.52
N ASN A 63 5.00 -1.88 6.27
CA ASN A 63 4.19 -1.82 7.48
C ASN A 63 2.78 -1.26 7.20
N VAL A 64 2.17 -1.73 6.13
CA VAL A 64 0.90 -1.20 5.64
C VAL A 64 -0.25 -1.72 6.51
N THR A 65 -1.06 -0.81 7.01
CA THR A 65 -2.21 -1.15 7.85
C THR A 65 -3.45 -0.45 7.29
N VAL A 66 -4.52 -1.20 7.12
CA VAL A 66 -5.80 -0.64 6.67
C VAL A 66 -6.44 0.08 7.85
N ILE A 67 -6.75 1.35 7.65
CA ILE A 67 -7.39 2.18 8.69
C ILE A 67 -8.80 2.63 8.33
N ASP A 68 -9.25 2.22 7.16
CA ASP A 68 -10.59 2.54 6.68
C ASP A 68 -11.56 1.44 7.10
N ASP A 69 -12.70 1.83 7.53
CA ASP A 69 -13.75 0.89 7.94
C ASP A 69 -14.56 0.37 6.75
#